data_b737523d4d056c947520c7a1fffb09a7
#
_entry.id   b737523d4d056c947520c7a1fffb09a7
#
_cell.length_a   1.000
_cell.length_b   1.000
_cell.length_c   1.000
_cell.angle_alpha   90.00
_cell.angle_beta   90.00
_cell.angle_gamma   90.00
#
_symmetry.space_group_name_H-M   'P 1'
#
loop_
_entity.id
_entity.type
_entity.pdbx_description
1 polymer ?
#
loop_
_entity_poly.entity_id
_entity_poly.type
_entity_poly.pdbx_seq_one_letter_code
_entity_poly.pdbx_strand_id
1 'polypeptide(L)'
;MHDKQFKKEMLAESAQAFKAGRMDRRTFLALCGASGVAMNAVLAGDAEAAADHVVMWNWGGQSEECHGSAIGEAFTAKTGKGLKFDTSGPLEGKIKEMVDSGNVTADVADADLFNAVSLGPTGHLEPIDYSVVSKEKTLPGYALEYGVSIILYGYAFVYDTEAYGDNPPQNWADFFDTEKFPGTRALYKWANGSLEAALMADGVAGSDLYPLDMDRALNKIQSIKDDSLYWGSGSEVHSMVVNNEVSMAIIWQNRGRNIENDTDGQYKLVNNQAMAMPGAYIVPKGNPAGAAVMDFIATAQDIPAQLALLDCLGMTPSNPEAFGQIPEDQQPYAITSAMNIDKIVYNDPEWWGKNGGDAVNAFLEAIS
;
A
#
# COMPACT_ATOMS: atom_id res chain seq x y z
N MET A 1 43.20 0.94 -19.18
CA MET A 1 41.82 1.09 -18.71
C MET A 1 40.94 1.91 -19.65
N HIS A 2 41.32 3.07 -20.12
CA HIS A 2 40.52 3.93 -21.04
C HIS A 2 40.08 3.25 -22.34
N ASP A 3 40.87 2.39 -22.94
CA ASP A 3 40.60 1.76 -24.26
C ASP A 3 39.42 0.73 -24.17
N LYS A 4 39.29 0.01 -23.05
CA LYS A 4 38.16 -0.93 -22.85
C LYS A 4 36.84 -0.24 -22.64
N GLN A 5 36.81 0.87 -21.92
CA GLN A 5 35.62 1.66 -21.67
C GLN A 5 35.12 2.35 -22.93
N PHE A 6 36.02 2.98 -23.66
CA PHE A 6 35.72 3.61 -24.95
C PHE A 6 35.13 2.61 -25.97
N LYS A 7 35.68 1.40 -26.04
CA LYS A 7 35.12 0.33 -26.91
C LYS A 7 33.74 -0.10 -26.51
N LYS A 8 33.46 -0.17 -25.20
CA LYS A 8 32.15 -0.53 -24.68
C LYS A 8 31.10 0.53 -25.02
N GLU A 9 31.39 1.80 -24.81
CA GLU A 9 30.53 2.92 -25.13
C GLU A 9 30.24 3.02 -26.63
N MET A 10 31.25 2.88 -27.48
CA MET A 10 31.12 2.87 -28.94
C MET A 10 30.23 1.74 -29.45
N LEU A 11 30.33 0.54 -28.85
CA LEU A 11 29.50 -0.61 -29.22
C LEU A 11 28.05 -0.41 -28.79
N ALA A 12 27.80 0.17 -27.61
CA ALA A 12 26.44 0.47 -27.12
C ALA A 12 25.73 1.51 -28.02
N GLU A 13 26.44 2.61 -28.38
CA GLU A 13 25.88 3.61 -29.31
C GLU A 13 25.62 3.01 -30.70
N SER A 14 26.51 2.15 -31.19
CA SER A 14 26.36 1.47 -32.48
C SER A 14 25.15 0.50 -32.47
N ALA A 15 24.90 -0.18 -31.35
CA ALA A 15 23.73 -1.05 -31.17
C ALA A 15 22.41 -0.25 -31.18
N GLN A 16 22.37 0.89 -30.51
CA GLN A 16 21.22 1.79 -30.54
C GLN A 16 20.96 2.36 -31.95
N ALA A 17 22.02 2.76 -32.65
CA ALA A 17 21.91 3.26 -34.03
C ALA A 17 21.39 2.16 -35.00
N PHE A 18 21.83 0.92 -34.81
CA PHE A 18 21.36 -0.22 -35.59
C PHE A 18 19.90 -0.57 -35.28
N LYS A 19 19.51 -0.66 -34.00
CA LYS A 19 18.13 -0.89 -33.56
C LYS A 19 17.18 0.20 -34.07
N ALA A 20 17.64 1.45 -34.14
CA ALA A 20 16.88 2.59 -34.65
C ALA A 20 16.88 2.71 -36.19
N GLY A 21 17.44 1.74 -36.93
CA GLY A 21 17.53 1.77 -38.39
C GLY A 21 18.46 2.84 -38.97
N ARG A 22 19.30 3.49 -38.12
CA ARG A 22 20.25 4.53 -38.52
C ARG A 22 21.63 4.00 -38.90
N MET A 23 21.82 2.66 -38.78
CA MET A 23 23.06 1.96 -39.18
C MET A 23 22.68 0.68 -39.91
N ASP A 24 23.36 0.35 -40.99
CA ASP A 24 23.14 -0.89 -41.70
C ASP A 24 23.85 -2.09 -41.03
N ARG A 25 23.35 -3.29 -41.34
CA ARG A 25 23.83 -4.55 -40.73
C ARG A 25 25.30 -4.83 -40.97
N ARG A 26 25.83 -4.43 -42.16
CA ARG A 26 27.20 -4.72 -42.53
C ARG A 26 28.17 -3.83 -41.74
N THR A 27 27.85 -2.58 -41.57
CA THR A 27 28.60 -1.62 -40.75
C THR A 27 28.62 -2.02 -39.28
N PHE A 28 27.45 -2.44 -38.76
CA PHE A 28 27.36 -2.93 -37.39
C PHE A 28 28.18 -4.21 -37.15
N LEU A 29 28.12 -5.19 -38.06
CA LEU A 29 28.94 -6.39 -38.01
C LEU A 29 30.45 -6.12 -38.08
N ALA A 30 30.87 -5.16 -38.86
CA ALA A 30 32.26 -4.75 -38.97
C ALA A 30 32.79 -4.16 -37.65
N LEU A 31 31.97 -3.37 -36.96
CA LEU A 31 32.30 -2.79 -35.62
C LEU A 31 32.38 -3.85 -34.54
N CYS A 32 31.45 -4.81 -34.52
CA CYS A 32 31.48 -5.94 -33.63
C CYS A 32 32.75 -6.80 -33.84
N GLY A 33 33.06 -7.13 -35.10
CA GLY A 33 34.25 -7.91 -35.47
C GLY A 33 35.57 -7.22 -35.11
N ALA A 34 35.67 -5.92 -35.32
CA ALA A 34 36.84 -5.11 -34.97
C ALA A 34 37.05 -5.01 -33.44
N SER A 35 35.97 -5.20 -32.67
CA SER A 35 35.98 -5.16 -31.21
C SER A 35 36.12 -6.53 -30.55
N GLY A 36 36.10 -7.62 -31.34
CA GLY A 36 36.19 -9.01 -30.84
C GLY A 36 34.92 -9.48 -30.06
N VAL A 37 33.79 -8.84 -30.29
CA VAL A 37 32.52 -9.12 -29.57
C VAL A 37 31.48 -9.73 -30.51
N ALA A 38 30.83 -10.83 -30.12
CA ALA A 38 29.78 -11.46 -30.92
C ALA A 38 28.57 -10.52 -31.05
N MET A 39 28.01 -10.43 -32.27
CA MET A 39 26.84 -9.58 -32.59
C MET A 39 25.66 -9.81 -31.62
N ASN A 40 25.40 -11.09 -31.29
CA ASN A 40 24.30 -11.43 -30.39
C ASN A 40 24.50 -10.90 -28.96
N ALA A 41 25.76 -10.77 -28.49
CA ALA A 41 26.08 -10.19 -27.20
C ALA A 41 25.86 -8.66 -27.16
N VAL A 42 26.04 -7.99 -28.31
CA VAL A 42 25.82 -6.54 -28.43
C VAL A 42 24.35 -6.19 -28.71
N LEU A 43 23.64 -7.06 -29.45
CA LEU A 43 22.21 -6.88 -29.76
C LEU A 43 21.28 -7.35 -28.61
N ALA A 44 21.77 -8.27 -27.79
CA ALA A 44 21.07 -8.65 -26.57
C ALA A 44 20.88 -7.45 -25.63
N GLY A 45 21.54 -6.30 -25.99
CA GLY A 45 21.70 -5.20 -25.07
C GLY A 45 22.43 -5.71 -23.84
N ASP A 46 23.07 -4.97 -23.05
CA ASP A 46 23.44 -5.46 -21.75
C ASP A 46 22.29 -6.36 -21.26
N ALA A 47 22.45 -7.71 -21.22
CA ALA A 47 21.75 -8.48 -20.22
C ALA A 47 22.22 -7.77 -18.96
N GLU A 48 21.41 -6.82 -18.52
CA GLU A 48 21.64 -6.02 -17.34
C GLU A 48 22.02 -7.04 -16.32
N ALA A 49 23.23 -6.96 -15.80
CA ALA A 49 23.73 -7.98 -14.88
C ALA A 49 22.63 -8.03 -13.84
N ALA A 50 21.88 -9.14 -13.84
CA ALA A 50 20.57 -9.22 -13.20
C ALA A 50 20.74 -8.59 -11.83
N ALA A 51 20.00 -7.53 -11.55
CA ALA A 51 20.23 -6.67 -10.40
C ALA A 51 20.47 -7.55 -9.17
N ASP A 52 21.52 -7.31 -8.42
CA ASP A 52 21.89 -8.08 -7.24
C ASP A 52 20.93 -7.84 -6.06
N HIS A 53 19.95 -6.94 -6.27
CA HIS A 53 18.94 -6.54 -5.29
C HIS A 53 17.65 -6.09 -5.97
N VAL A 54 16.58 -6.08 -5.19
CA VAL A 54 15.30 -5.41 -5.48
C VAL A 54 15.26 -4.10 -4.69
N VAL A 55 14.80 -3.02 -5.30
CA VAL A 55 14.55 -1.74 -4.63
C VAL A 55 13.05 -1.63 -4.34
N MET A 56 12.69 -1.63 -3.06
CA MET A 56 11.32 -1.39 -2.61
C MET A 56 11.12 0.08 -2.28
N TRP A 57 10.13 0.69 -2.90
CA TRP A 57 9.70 2.04 -2.58
C TRP A 57 8.62 1.99 -1.52
N ASN A 58 8.92 2.48 -0.32
CA ASN A 58 8.03 2.41 0.83
C ASN A 58 7.96 3.73 1.64
N TRP A 59 7.31 3.68 2.79
CA TRP A 59 7.00 4.85 3.63
C TRP A 59 8.09 5.19 4.65
N GLY A 60 9.17 4.41 4.72
CA GLY A 60 10.29 4.60 5.64
C GLY A 60 10.00 4.27 7.12
N GLY A 61 10.98 4.53 7.97
CA GLY A 61 10.87 4.28 9.40
C GLY A 61 10.61 2.80 9.71
N GLN A 62 9.66 2.54 10.60
CA GLN A 62 9.29 1.17 10.98
C GLN A 62 8.88 0.30 9.78
N SER A 63 8.28 0.89 8.73
CA SER A 63 7.93 0.14 7.51
C SER A 63 9.17 -0.45 6.83
N GLU A 64 10.26 0.33 6.71
CA GLU A 64 11.53 -0.15 6.15
C GLU A 64 12.10 -1.31 6.98
N GLU A 65 12.20 -1.13 8.28
CA GLU A 65 12.76 -2.13 9.21
C GLU A 65 11.97 -3.45 9.16
N CYS A 66 10.64 -3.35 9.21
CA CYS A 66 9.77 -4.52 9.23
C CYS A 66 9.73 -5.26 7.89
N HIS A 67 9.71 -4.57 6.76
CA HIS A 67 9.81 -5.24 5.45
C HIS A 67 11.19 -5.89 5.25
N GLY A 68 12.24 -5.26 5.74
CA GLY A 68 13.60 -5.81 5.73
C GLY A 68 13.70 -7.15 6.47
N SER A 69 13.22 -7.19 7.69
CA SER A 69 13.26 -8.39 8.55
C SER A 69 12.23 -9.45 8.15
N ALA A 70 11.00 -9.06 7.85
CA ALA A 70 9.92 -10.02 7.56
C ALA A 70 10.04 -10.67 6.18
N ILE A 71 10.51 -9.92 5.17
CA ILE A 71 10.52 -10.37 3.77
C ILE A 71 11.95 -10.42 3.22
N GLY A 72 12.74 -9.36 3.46
CA GLY A 72 14.05 -9.19 2.83
C GLY A 72 15.03 -10.30 3.17
N GLU A 73 15.07 -10.77 4.40
CA GLU A 73 15.94 -11.88 4.83
C GLU A 73 15.55 -13.19 4.14
N ALA A 74 14.25 -13.51 4.10
CA ALA A 74 13.73 -14.71 3.45
C ALA A 74 13.95 -14.66 1.93
N PHE A 75 13.73 -13.50 1.30
CA PHE A 75 14.01 -13.28 -0.12
C PHE A 75 15.48 -13.46 -0.44
N THR A 76 16.38 -12.90 0.38
CA THR A 76 17.83 -13.06 0.19
C THR A 76 18.26 -14.50 0.35
N ALA A 77 17.74 -15.21 1.35
CA ALA A 77 18.03 -16.62 1.55
C ALA A 77 17.57 -17.50 0.37
N LYS A 78 16.42 -17.17 -0.23
CA LYS A 78 15.81 -17.91 -1.34
C LYS A 78 16.48 -17.64 -2.69
N THR A 79 16.89 -16.39 -2.94
CA THR A 79 17.32 -15.96 -4.29
C THR A 79 18.78 -15.55 -4.38
N GLY A 80 19.46 -15.30 -3.26
CA GLY A 80 20.79 -14.70 -3.20
C GLY A 80 20.81 -13.20 -3.50
N LYS A 81 19.64 -12.56 -3.72
CA LYS A 81 19.52 -11.14 -4.02
C LYS A 81 19.17 -10.33 -2.76
N GLY A 82 19.70 -9.11 -2.68
CA GLY A 82 19.40 -8.20 -1.58
C GLY A 82 18.07 -7.46 -1.74
N LEU A 83 17.63 -6.81 -0.65
CA LEU A 83 16.55 -5.82 -0.64
C LEU A 83 17.13 -4.46 -0.25
N LYS A 84 16.77 -3.42 -0.99
CA LYS A 84 17.06 -2.02 -0.68
C LYS A 84 15.78 -1.21 -0.64
N PHE A 85 15.83 -0.03 -0.04
CA PHE A 85 14.65 0.80 0.12
C PHE A 85 14.86 2.20 -0.45
N ASP A 86 13.82 2.72 -1.11
CA ASP A 86 13.55 4.15 -1.28
C ASP A 86 12.42 4.51 -0.29
N THR A 87 12.70 5.39 0.65
CA THR A 87 11.76 5.73 1.74
C THR A 87 11.05 7.05 1.52
N SER A 88 11.03 7.56 0.29
CA SER A 88 10.43 8.86 -0.04
C SER A 88 8.90 8.84 -0.20
N GLY A 89 8.27 7.66 -0.05
CA GLY A 89 6.84 7.42 -0.16
C GLY A 89 6.34 7.31 -1.60
N PRO A 90 5.75 6.15 -2.00
CA PRO A 90 5.36 5.82 -3.37
C PRO A 90 4.03 6.50 -3.77
N LEU A 91 4.02 7.81 -3.84
CA LEU A 91 2.85 8.57 -4.27
C LEU A 91 2.59 8.36 -5.77
N GLU A 92 1.32 8.27 -6.17
CA GLU A 92 0.90 8.02 -7.55
C GLU A 92 1.53 8.97 -8.57
N GLY A 93 1.57 10.27 -8.27
CA GLY A 93 2.19 11.27 -9.13
C GLY A 93 3.68 11.06 -9.35
N LYS A 94 4.38 10.61 -8.31
CA LYS A 94 5.82 10.30 -8.40
C LYS A 94 6.09 9.04 -9.21
N ILE A 95 5.22 8.01 -9.11
CA ILE A 95 5.31 6.79 -9.93
C ILE A 95 5.16 7.16 -11.41
N LYS A 96 4.15 7.98 -11.75
CA LYS A 96 3.96 8.49 -13.11
C LYS A 96 5.20 9.24 -13.62
N GLU A 97 5.70 10.20 -12.86
CA GLU A 97 6.88 10.99 -13.22
C GLU A 97 8.11 10.10 -13.45
N MET A 98 8.36 9.13 -12.57
CA MET A 98 9.49 8.20 -12.67
C MET A 98 9.42 7.37 -13.96
N VAL A 99 8.25 6.84 -14.30
CA VAL A 99 8.04 6.02 -15.50
C VAL A 99 8.09 6.88 -16.77
N ASP A 100 7.41 8.03 -16.79
CA ASP A 100 7.37 8.93 -17.94
C ASP A 100 8.74 9.51 -18.29
N SER A 101 9.57 9.78 -17.30
CA SER A 101 10.95 10.23 -17.50
C SER A 101 11.89 9.12 -18.02
N GLY A 102 11.47 7.85 -17.95
CA GLY A 102 12.31 6.69 -18.26
C GLY A 102 13.45 6.46 -17.26
N ASN A 103 13.44 7.13 -16.11
CA ASN A 103 14.43 6.97 -15.05
C ASN A 103 13.82 6.19 -13.87
N VAL A 104 13.54 4.90 -14.10
CA VAL A 104 12.92 4.04 -13.09
C VAL A 104 13.99 3.57 -12.10
N THR A 105 13.81 3.92 -10.83
CA THR A 105 14.78 3.66 -9.75
C THR A 105 14.26 2.70 -8.68
N ALA A 106 12.98 2.33 -8.75
CA ALA A 106 12.35 1.39 -7.84
C ALA A 106 11.75 0.22 -8.62
N ASP A 107 11.75 -0.96 -8.01
CA ASP A 107 11.29 -2.20 -8.63
C ASP A 107 9.87 -2.58 -8.18
N VAL A 108 9.55 -2.31 -6.93
CA VAL A 108 8.24 -2.56 -6.33
C VAL A 108 7.85 -1.40 -5.43
N ALA A 109 6.60 -1.02 -5.44
CA ALA A 109 6.07 0.01 -4.55
C ALA A 109 5.07 -0.59 -3.54
N ASP A 110 5.24 -0.23 -2.26
CA ASP A 110 4.30 -0.47 -1.17
C ASP A 110 3.18 0.57 -1.25
N ALA A 111 2.10 0.22 -1.91
CA ALA A 111 1.01 1.12 -2.29
C ALA A 111 -0.35 0.52 -1.88
N ASP A 112 -1.42 1.20 -2.21
CA ASP A 112 -2.76 0.66 -2.09
C ASP A 112 -3.21 -0.05 -3.37
N LEU A 113 -4.07 -1.04 -3.25
CA LEU A 113 -4.50 -1.82 -4.42
C LEU A 113 -5.29 -0.98 -5.44
N PHE A 114 -5.92 0.11 -5.03
CA PHE A 114 -6.58 1.05 -5.96
C PHE A 114 -5.58 1.74 -6.90
N ASN A 115 -4.29 1.86 -6.51
CA ASN A 115 -3.25 2.39 -7.40
C ASN A 115 -2.97 1.44 -8.58
N ALA A 116 -3.20 0.14 -8.43
CA ALA A 116 -3.14 -0.80 -9.55
C ALA A 116 -4.22 -0.48 -10.60
N VAL A 117 -5.41 -0.06 -10.15
CA VAL A 117 -6.53 0.30 -11.01
C VAL A 117 -6.32 1.65 -11.70
N SER A 118 -5.78 2.63 -10.99
CA SER A 118 -5.55 3.99 -11.55
C SER A 118 -4.32 4.05 -12.48
N LEU A 119 -3.23 3.36 -12.13
CA LEU A 119 -1.95 3.44 -12.84
C LEU A 119 -1.78 2.38 -13.93
N GLY A 120 -2.34 1.17 -13.75
CA GLY A 120 -2.18 0.06 -14.68
C GLY A 120 -2.67 0.38 -16.10
N PRO A 121 -3.94 0.78 -16.28
CA PRO A 121 -4.50 1.09 -17.61
C PRO A 121 -3.81 2.26 -18.31
N THR A 122 -3.11 3.13 -17.56
CA THR A 122 -2.35 4.26 -18.12
C THR A 122 -0.94 3.88 -18.56
N GLY A 123 -0.54 2.62 -18.36
CA GLY A 123 0.74 2.08 -18.82
C GLY A 123 1.93 2.39 -17.92
N HIS A 124 1.69 2.74 -16.66
CA HIS A 124 2.75 3.05 -15.69
C HIS A 124 3.19 1.84 -14.84
N LEU A 125 2.47 0.71 -14.94
CA LEU A 125 2.79 -0.51 -14.21
C LEU A 125 3.05 -1.69 -15.15
N GLU A 126 3.87 -2.64 -14.68
CA GLU A 126 3.98 -3.97 -15.28
C GLU A 126 2.87 -4.87 -14.72
N PRO A 127 2.30 -5.78 -15.53
CA PRO A 127 1.39 -6.81 -15.02
C PRO A 127 2.09 -7.73 -14.01
N ILE A 128 1.35 -8.18 -13.00
CA ILE A 128 1.82 -9.21 -12.07
C ILE A 128 1.88 -10.55 -12.79
N ASP A 129 3.04 -11.21 -12.73
CA ASP A 129 3.19 -12.57 -13.28
C ASP A 129 2.61 -13.62 -12.32
N TYR A 130 1.35 -13.98 -12.55
CA TYR A 130 0.65 -14.98 -11.76
C TYR A 130 1.08 -16.42 -12.04
N SER A 131 2.11 -16.65 -12.85
CA SER A 131 2.79 -17.94 -12.89
C SER A 131 3.82 -18.11 -11.75
N VAL A 132 4.24 -16.99 -11.14
CA VAL A 132 5.18 -16.92 -10.00
C VAL A 132 4.44 -16.50 -8.72
N VAL A 133 3.64 -15.44 -8.78
CA VAL A 133 2.84 -14.92 -7.67
C VAL A 133 1.51 -15.69 -7.61
N SER A 134 1.11 -16.17 -6.42
CA SER A 134 -0.13 -16.93 -6.27
C SER A 134 -1.34 -16.04 -6.01
N LYS A 135 -2.42 -16.25 -6.78
CA LYS A 135 -3.71 -15.59 -6.52
C LYS A 135 -4.40 -16.13 -5.27
N GLU A 136 -4.17 -17.40 -4.96
CA GLU A 136 -4.78 -18.08 -3.81
C GLU A 136 -4.20 -17.62 -2.47
N LYS A 137 -2.99 -17.03 -2.49
CA LYS A 137 -2.32 -16.46 -1.32
C LYS A 137 -2.72 -15.00 -1.04
N THR A 138 -3.85 -14.56 -1.55
CA THR A 138 -4.48 -13.27 -1.18
C THR A 138 -5.99 -13.43 -1.17
N LEU A 139 -6.69 -12.52 -0.52
CA LEU A 139 -8.15 -12.53 -0.47
C LEU A 139 -8.77 -12.47 -1.88
N PRO A 140 -9.88 -13.18 -2.14
CA PRO A 140 -10.60 -13.09 -3.40
C PRO A 140 -10.93 -11.63 -3.77
N GLY A 141 -10.64 -11.24 -5.01
CA GLY A 141 -10.83 -9.87 -5.49
C GLY A 141 -9.63 -8.95 -5.29
N TYR A 142 -8.59 -9.36 -4.55
CA TYR A 142 -7.42 -8.53 -4.26
C TYR A 142 -6.14 -8.96 -5.00
N ALA A 143 -6.26 -9.82 -6.01
CA ALA A 143 -5.23 -10.13 -6.98
C ALA A 143 -5.63 -9.56 -8.35
N LEU A 144 -5.22 -8.31 -8.64
CA LEU A 144 -5.53 -7.59 -9.87
C LEU A 144 -4.43 -7.77 -10.91
N GLU A 145 -4.67 -7.35 -12.16
CA GLU A 145 -3.67 -7.44 -13.23
C GLU A 145 -2.37 -6.72 -12.89
N TYR A 146 -2.45 -5.54 -12.27
CA TYR A 146 -1.30 -4.66 -12.02
C TYR A 146 -0.92 -4.51 -10.54
N GLY A 147 -1.46 -5.33 -9.66
CA GLY A 147 -1.15 -5.30 -8.24
C GLY A 147 -1.75 -6.46 -7.48
N VAL A 148 -1.13 -6.81 -6.38
CA VAL A 148 -1.59 -7.88 -5.49
C VAL A 148 -1.50 -7.44 -4.04
N SER A 149 -2.58 -7.67 -3.28
CA SER A 149 -2.59 -7.36 -1.85
C SER A 149 -1.69 -8.33 -1.08
N ILE A 150 -0.83 -7.78 -0.26
CA ILE A 150 0.06 -8.54 0.63
C ILE A 150 -0.41 -8.42 2.07
N ILE A 151 -0.92 -7.26 2.44
CA ILE A 151 -1.39 -6.95 3.79
C ILE A 151 -2.75 -6.27 3.72
N LEU A 152 -3.45 -6.28 4.85
CA LEU A 152 -4.60 -5.45 5.08
C LEU A 152 -4.32 -4.54 6.27
N TYR A 153 -4.67 -3.27 6.14
CA TYR A 153 -4.77 -2.36 7.26
C TYR A 153 -6.23 -1.96 7.46
N GLY A 154 -6.59 -1.60 8.67
CA GLY A 154 -7.96 -1.27 9.00
C GLY A 154 -8.13 0.20 9.32
N TYR A 155 -9.20 0.82 8.83
CA TYR A 155 -9.76 2.00 9.48
C TYR A 155 -10.77 1.56 10.52
N ALA A 156 -10.52 1.95 11.75
CA ALA A 156 -11.35 1.74 12.92
C ALA A 156 -11.47 3.07 13.68
N PHE A 157 -11.97 3.08 14.89
CA PHE A 157 -11.88 4.27 15.73
C PHE A 157 -11.48 3.93 17.16
N VAL A 158 -10.87 4.89 17.83
CA VAL A 158 -10.63 4.84 19.28
C VAL A 158 -11.56 5.80 19.99
N TYR A 159 -11.87 5.50 21.26
CA TYR A 159 -12.66 6.36 22.12
C TYR A 159 -12.08 6.46 23.53
N ASP A 160 -12.33 7.58 24.21
CA ASP A 160 -11.94 7.83 25.58
C ASP A 160 -12.92 7.14 26.54
N THR A 161 -12.43 6.17 27.32
CA THR A 161 -13.23 5.43 28.31
C THR A 161 -13.67 6.30 29.50
N GLU A 162 -12.93 7.35 29.82
CA GLU A 162 -13.32 8.27 30.89
C GLU A 162 -14.49 9.17 30.46
N ALA A 163 -14.58 9.51 29.18
CA ALA A 163 -15.69 10.32 28.65
C ALA A 163 -17.01 9.57 28.60
N TYR A 164 -16.98 8.26 28.35
CA TYR A 164 -18.22 7.49 28.05
C TYR A 164 -18.55 6.39 29.07
N GLY A 165 -17.67 6.09 30.00
CA GLY A 165 -17.90 5.20 31.13
C GLY A 165 -18.53 3.86 30.76
N ASP A 166 -19.68 3.56 31.37
CA ASP A 166 -20.40 2.28 31.17
C ASP A 166 -21.21 2.22 29.86
N ASN A 167 -21.20 3.29 29.06
CA ASN A 167 -21.91 3.34 27.78
C ASN A 167 -20.93 3.61 26.61
N PRO A 168 -20.02 2.69 26.28
CA PRO A 168 -19.03 2.90 25.25
C PRO A 168 -19.65 2.91 23.84
N PRO A 169 -19.15 3.74 22.92
CA PRO A 169 -19.54 3.71 21.51
C PRO A 169 -19.14 2.37 20.88
N GLN A 170 -19.99 1.81 20.01
CA GLN A 170 -19.81 0.45 19.49
C GLN A 170 -19.63 0.37 17.97
N ASN A 171 -19.98 1.41 17.24
CA ASN A 171 -20.03 1.42 15.78
C ASN A 171 -19.96 2.83 15.22
N TRP A 172 -19.99 2.97 13.89
CA TRP A 172 -19.92 4.29 13.24
C TRP A 172 -21.15 5.17 13.54
N ALA A 173 -22.34 4.60 13.74
CA ALA A 173 -23.50 5.39 14.14
C ALA A 173 -23.26 6.11 15.48
N ASP A 174 -22.68 5.42 16.45
CA ASP A 174 -22.28 6.02 17.73
C ASP A 174 -21.16 7.07 17.57
N PHE A 175 -20.19 6.82 16.67
CA PHE A 175 -19.12 7.79 16.39
C PHE A 175 -19.67 9.13 15.85
N PHE A 176 -20.70 9.08 15.00
CA PHE A 176 -21.30 10.27 14.37
C PHE A 176 -22.48 10.87 15.19
N ASP A 177 -22.86 10.26 16.31
CA ASP A 177 -23.91 10.77 17.19
C ASP A 177 -23.30 11.66 18.28
N THR A 178 -23.18 12.97 17.99
CA THR A 178 -22.59 13.95 18.93
C THR A 178 -23.54 14.33 20.07
N GLU A 179 -24.83 14.00 19.97
CA GLU A 179 -25.81 14.21 21.05
C GLU A 179 -25.67 13.13 22.13
N LYS A 180 -25.64 11.84 21.71
CA LYS A 180 -25.49 10.70 22.63
C LYS A 180 -24.07 10.58 23.17
N PHE A 181 -23.09 10.86 22.35
CA PHE A 181 -21.66 10.78 22.64
C PHE A 181 -21.00 12.15 22.42
N PRO A 182 -21.17 13.12 23.32
CA PRO A 182 -20.61 14.46 23.16
C PRO A 182 -19.08 14.44 23.23
N GLY A 183 -18.43 15.42 22.56
CA GLY A 183 -16.99 15.61 22.54
C GLY A 183 -16.41 15.71 21.14
N THR A 184 -15.16 16.09 21.05
CA THR A 184 -14.48 16.36 19.78
C THR A 184 -14.11 15.06 19.07
N ARG A 185 -14.29 15.02 17.73
CA ARG A 185 -13.89 13.92 16.85
C ARG A 185 -12.57 14.27 16.15
N ALA A 186 -11.79 13.25 15.81
CA ALA A 186 -10.69 13.41 14.86
C ALA A 186 -10.95 12.57 13.62
N LEU A 187 -10.95 13.20 12.43
CA LEU A 187 -11.10 12.54 11.14
C LEU A 187 -9.82 12.69 10.31
N TYR A 188 -9.54 11.72 9.45
CA TYR A 188 -8.43 11.79 8.53
C TYR A 188 -8.74 12.74 7.36
N LYS A 189 -7.78 13.58 6.96
CA LYS A 189 -7.90 14.49 5.79
C LYS A 189 -7.97 13.76 4.44
N TRP A 190 -8.03 12.47 4.44
CA TRP A 190 -8.18 11.62 3.26
C TRP A 190 -9.57 10.98 3.28
N ALA A 191 -10.26 11.03 2.14
CA ALA A 191 -11.67 10.62 2.04
C ALA A 191 -11.89 9.12 2.30
N ASN A 192 -10.90 8.30 1.91
CA ASN A 192 -10.94 6.85 2.02
C ASN A 192 -11.06 6.43 3.50
N GLY A 193 -12.00 5.56 3.78
CA GLY A 193 -12.38 5.18 5.14
C GLY A 193 -13.38 6.13 5.81
N SER A 194 -13.26 7.45 5.61
CA SER A 194 -14.17 8.43 6.22
C SER A 194 -15.55 8.48 5.55
N LEU A 195 -15.60 8.33 4.22
CA LEU A 195 -16.85 8.29 3.47
C LEU A 195 -17.65 7.02 3.74
N GLU A 196 -16.98 5.86 3.80
CA GLU A 196 -17.60 4.58 4.16
C GLU A 196 -18.14 4.61 5.59
N ALA A 197 -17.35 5.15 6.54
CA ALA A 197 -17.77 5.32 7.93
C ALA A 197 -19.03 6.18 8.03
N ALA A 198 -19.08 7.28 7.28
CA ALA A 198 -20.23 8.18 7.24
C ALA A 198 -21.50 7.50 6.68
N LEU A 199 -21.36 6.72 5.60
CA LEU A 199 -22.49 5.95 5.04
C LEU A 199 -22.99 4.88 6.00
N MET A 200 -22.10 4.14 6.66
CA MET A 200 -22.50 3.17 7.67
C MET A 200 -23.17 3.83 8.87
N ALA A 201 -22.68 5.01 9.28
CA ALA A 201 -23.30 5.81 10.32
C ALA A 201 -24.71 6.30 9.94
N ASP A 202 -24.97 6.46 8.66
CA ASP A 202 -26.28 6.85 8.10
C ASP A 202 -27.15 5.62 7.74
N GLY A 203 -26.75 4.43 8.19
CA GLY A 203 -27.53 3.20 8.09
C GLY A 203 -27.35 2.38 6.81
N VAL A 204 -26.34 2.69 5.97
CA VAL A 204 -26.00 1.84 4.83
C VAL A 204 -25.29 0.58 5.36
N ALA A 205 -25.74 -0.59 4.93
CA ALA A 205 -25.07 -1.83 5.28
C ALA A 205 -23.68 -1.91 4.62
N GLY A 206 -22.68 -2.48 5.31
CA GLY A 206 -21.33 -2.60 4.77
C GLY A 206 -21.25 -3.33 3.42
N SER A 207 -22.17 -4.27 3.14
CA SER A 207 -22.29 -4.95 1.84
C SER A 207 -22.83 -4.07 0.72
N ASP A 208 -23.45 -2.94 1.04
CA ASP A 208 -24.21 -2.10 0.09
C ASP A 208 -23.55 -0.72 -0.10
N LEU A 209 -22.31 -0.56 0.37
CA LEU A 209 -21.60 0.72 0.33
C LEU A 209 -21.28 1.19 -1.09
N TYR A 210 -20.89 0.26 -1.97
CA TYR A 210 -20.41 0.62 -3.30
C TYR A 210 -21.44 0.38 -4.41
N PRO A 211 -21.56 1.33 -5.37
CA PRO A 211 -20.82 2.60 -5.43
C PRO A 211 -21.20 3.55 -4.30
N LEU A 212 -20.22 4.32 -3.76
CA LEU A 212 -20.49 5.26 -2.67
C LEU A 212 -21.50 6.35 -3.09
N ASP A 213 -22.53 6.56 -2.28
CA ASP A 213 -23.41 7.71 -2.39
C ASP A 213 -22.68 8.95 -1.80
N MET A 214 -22.02 9.68 -2.67
CA MET A 214 -21.14 10.79 -2.30
C MET A 214 -21.90 11.90 -1.58
N ASP A 215 -23.08 12.29 -2.08
CA ASP A 215 -23.87 13.37 -1.48
C ASP A 215 -24.29 13.01 -0.06
N ARG A 216 -24.75 11.76 0.14
CA ARG A 216 -25.15 11.24 1.44
C ARG A 216 -23.98 11.16 2.41
N ALA A 217 -22.83 10.64 1.96
CA ALA A 217 -21.61 10.56 2.76
C ALA A 217 -21.12 11.95 3.20
N LEU A 218 -21.03 12.89 2.27
CA LEU A 218 -20.56 14.26 2.54
C LEU A 218 -21.51 15.02 3.48
N ASN A 219 -22.81 14.88 3.31
CA ASN A 219 -23.80 15.45 4.23
C ASN A 219 -23.61 14.92 5.66
N LYS A 220 -23.33 13.62 5.80
CA LYS A 220 -23.07 13.01 7.11
C LYS A 220 -21.75 13.51 7.73
N ILE A 221 -20.69 13.67 6.94
CA ILE A 221 -19.43 14.28 7.39
C ILE A 221 -19.68 15.71 7.87
N GLN A 222 -20.41 16.51 7.09
CA GLN A 222 -20.71 17.90 7.44
C GLN A 222 -21.55 18.02 8.72
N SER A 223 -22.38 17.02 9.05
CA SER A 223 -23.21 17.05 10.27
C SER A 223 -22.41 17.08 11.57
N ILE A 224 -21.13 16.70 11.54
CA ILE A 224 -20.24 16.72 12.71
C ILE A 224 -19.03 17.65 12.51
N LYS A 225 -19.03 18.50 11.47
CA LYS A 225 -17.87 19.32 11.09
C LYS A 225 -17.42 20.24 12.24
N ASP A 226 -18.37 20.88 12.91
CA ASP A 226 -18.09 21.84 13.99
C ASP A 226 -17.54 21.17 15.25
N ASP A 227 -17.77 19.85 15.42
CA ASP A 227 -17.27 19.02 16.50
C ASP A 227 -16.02 18.23 16.10
N SER A 228 -15.39 18.55 14.96
CA SER A 228 -14.33 17.73 14.38
C SER A 228 -13.02 18.47 14.17
N LEU A 229 -11.91 17.78 14.46
CA LEU A 229 -10.55 18.12 14.03
C LEU A 229 -10.13 17.18 12.90
N TYR A 230 -9.24 17.66 12.04
CA TYR A 230 -8.80 16.89 10.86
C TYR A 230 -7.29 16.72 10.87
N TRP A 231 -6.84 15.48 10.90
CA TRP A 231 -5.41 15.14 10.94
C TRP A 231 -4.86 14.70 9.57
N GLY A 232 -3.59 14.99 9.32
CA GLY A 232 -2.89 14.65 8.06
C GLY A 232 -1.82 13.58 8.21
N SER A 233 -1.46 13.19 9.45
CA SER A 233 -0.45 12.16 9.72
C SER A 233 -0.80 11.33 10.95
N GLY A 234 -0.32 10.07 10.96
CA GLY A 234 -0.56 9.19 12.10
C GLY A 234 0.07 9.68 13.41
N SER A 235 1.16 10.45 13.36
CA SER A 235 1.75 11.08 14.55
C SER A 235 0.90 12.22 15.07
N GLU A 236 0.25 12.98 14.18
CA GLU A 236 -0.66 14.06 14.55
C GLU A 236 -1.87 13.52 15.33
N VAL A 237 -2.59 12.53 14.79
CA VAL A 237 -3.75 11.94 15.49
C VAL A 237 -3.34 11.25 16.78
N HIS A 238 -2.18 10.59 16.81
CA HIS A 238 -1.64 9.99 18.04
C HIS A 238 -1.47 11.06 19.13
N SER A 239 -0.87 12.21 18.79
CA SER A 239 -0.69 13.34 19.72
C SER A 239 -2.03 13.91 20.17
N MET A 240 -3.00 14.09 19.27
CA MET A 240 -4.35 14.59 19.61
C MET A 240 -5.02 13.69 20.65
N VAL A 241 -4.89 12.37 20.50
CA VAL A 241 -5.49 11.40 21.43
C VAL A 241 -4.77 11.38 22.77
N VAL A 242 -3.44 11.22 22.76
CA VAL A 242 -2.64 11.14 24.02
C VAL A 242 -2.72 12.43 24.84
N ASN A 243 -2.91 13.58 24.17
CA ASN A 243 -3.10 14.87 24.84
C ASN A 243 -4.57 15.14 25.24
N ASN A 244 -5.48 14.18 25.06
CA ASN A 244 -6.92 14.34 25.34
C ASN A 244 -7.60 15.52 24.59
N GLU A 245 -7.12 15.84 23.37
CA GLU A 245 -7.70 16.88 22.54
C GLU A 245 -9.00 16.41 21.85
N VAL A 246 -9.20 15.09 21.75
CA VAL A 246 -10.35 14.46 21.09
C VAL A 246 -10.90 13.30 21.91
N SER A 247 -12.20 13.14 21.93
CA SER A 247 -12.87 12.04 22.65
C SER A 247 -13.00 10.77 21.79
N MET A 248 -13.02 10.91 20.45
CA MET A 248 -12.98 9.80 19.50
C MET A 248 -12.14 10.18 18.29
N ALA A 249 -11.46 9.19 17.70
CA ALA A 249 -10.67 9.39 16.50
C ALA A 249 -10.84 8.23 15.52
N ILE A 250 -11.15 8.52 14.25
CA ILE A 250 -10.91 7.56 13.16
C ILE A 250 -9.40 7.37 13.08
N ILE A 251 -8.95 6.12 12.99
CA ILE A 251 -7.54 5.80 13.05
C ILE A 251 -7.22 4.51 12.30
N TRP A 252 -5.98 4.37 11.86
CA TRP A 252 -5.50 3.06 11.43
C TRP A 252 -5.41 2.12 12.64
N GLN A 253 -5.94 0.93 12.49
CA GLN A 253 -6.08 -0.06 13.54
C GLN A 253 -4.75 -0.38 14.26
N ASN A 254 -3.63 -0.50 13.52
CA ASN A 254 -2.32 -0.71 14.13
C ASN A 254 -1.88 0.43 15.05
N ARG A 255 -2.23 1.67 14.69
CA ARG A 255 -1.97 2.83 15.55
C ARG A 255 -2.93 2.90 16.74
N GLY A 256 -4.18 2.45 16.57
CA GLY A 256 -5.12 2.30 17.67
C GLY A 256 -4.59 1.39 18.78
N ARG A 257 -3.94 0.26 18.41
CA ARG A 257 -3.22 -0.61 19.37
C ARG A 257 -2.14 0.15 20.15
N ASN A 258 -1.33 0.95 19.44
CA ASN A 258 -0.28 1.74 20.07
C ASN A 258 -0.85 2.77 21.06
N ILE A 259 -1.93 3.44 20.68
CA ILE A 259 -2.65 4.39 21.54
C ILE A 259 -3.20 3.69 22.80
N GLU A 260 -3.83 2.52 22.68
CA GLU A 260 -4.30 1.76 23.84
C GLU A 260 -3.15 1.49 24.84
N ASN A 261 -1.98 1.12 24.33
CA ASN A 261 -0.80 0.87 25.16
C ASN A 261 -0.24 2.16 25.79
N ASP A 262 -0.10 3.22 24.98
CA ASP A 262 0.54 4.47 25.40
C ASP A 262 -0.34 5.29 26.36
N THR A 263 -1.65 4.99 26.41
CA THR A 263 -2.63 5.61 27.33
C THR A 263 -3.04 4.69 28.49
N ASP A 264 -2.31 3.59 28.73
CA ASP A 264 -2.65 2.59 29.76
C ASP A 264 -4.12 2.11 29.68
N GLY A 265 -4.68 2.11 28.45
CA GLY A 265 -6.05 1.67 28.17
C GLY A 265 -7.13 2.73 28.45
N GLN A 266 -6.78 3.99 28.68
CA GLN A 266 -7.77 5.08 28.71
C GLN A 266 -8.50 5.19 27.39
N TYR A 267 -7.81 5.10 26.26
CA TYR A 267 -8.46 4.96 24.96
C TYR A 267 -8.58 3.50 24.54
N LYS A 268 -9.72 3.13 23.97
CA LYS A 268 -10.03 1.78 23.50
C LYS A 268 -10.34 1.75 22.02
N LEU A 269 -9.81 0.72 21.33
CA LEU A 269 -10.04 0.48 19.92
C LEU A 269 -11.38 -0.24 19.69
N VAL A 270 -12.17 0.22 18.73
CA VAL A 270 -13.41 -0.41 18.26
C VAL A 270 -13.21 -0.91 16.84
N ASN A 271 -13.18 -2.25 16.67
CA ASN A 271 -13.05 -2.92 15.38
C ASN A 271 -14.39 -3.29 14.74
N ASN A 272 -15.52 -3.02 15.40
CA ASN A 272 -16.82 -3.29 14.80
C ASN A 272 -17.04 -2.36 13.59
N GLN A 273 -17.33 -2.96 12.44
CA GLN A 273 -17.41 -2.28 11.15
C GLN A 273 -16.07 -1.64 10.70
N ALA A 274 -14.92 -2.15 11.16
CA ALA A 274 -13.63 -1.69 10.67
C ALA A 274 -13.53 -1.95 9.15
N MET A 275 -13.00 -0.98 8.42
CA MET A 275 -12.83 -1.10 6.98
C MET A 275 -11.47 -1.71 6.65
N ALA A 276 -11.50 -2.86 5.96
CA ALA A 276 -10.30 -3.55 5.51
C ALA A 276 -9.80 -2.92 4.20
N MET A 277 -8.62 -2.32 4.28
CA MET A 277 -7.96 -1.64 3.19
C MET A 277 -6.84 -2.53 2.62
N PRO A 278 -6.88 -2.89 1.34
CA PRO A 278 -5.84 -3.73 0.75
C PRO A 278 -4.58 -2.93 0.44
N GLY A 279 -3.55 -3.05 1.31
CA GLY A 279 -2.20 -2.65 0.98
C GLY A 279 -1.60 -3.62 -0.01
N ALA A 280 -0.98 -3.13 -1.07
CA ALA A 280 -0.59 -3.94 -2.22
C ALA A 280 0.81 -3.62 -2.72
N TYR A 281 1.42 -4.61 -3.37
CA TYR A 281 2.61 -4.38 -4.17
C TYR A 281 2.23 -4.19 -5.62
N ILE A 282 2.73 -3.10 -6.20
CA ILE A 282 2.63 -2.75 -7.61
C ILE A 282 4.03 -2.60 -8.19
N VAL A 283 4.20 -2.91 -9.47
CA VAL A 283 5.50 -2.94 -10.13
C VAL A 283 5.57 -1.82 -11.15
N PRO A 284 6.39 -0.77 -10.95
CA PRO A 284 6.58 0.29 -11.94
C PRO A 284 7.10 -0.26 -13.26
N LYS A 285 6.56 0.24 -14.38
CA LYS A 285 6.98 -0.19 -15.70
C LYS A 285 8.43 0.16 -15.96
N GLY A 286 9.19 -0.82 -16.45
CA GLY A 286 10.62 -0.67 -16.69
C GLY A 286 11.48 -0.83 -15.44
N ASN A 287 10.97 -1.52 -14.41
CA ASN A 287 11.71 -1.80 -13.18
C ASN A 287 13.07 -2.47 -13.46
N PRO A 288 14.18 -2.02 -12.81
CA PRO A 288 15.52 -2.53 -13.08
C PRO A 288 15.77 -3.99 -12.67
N ALA A 289 15.07 -4.50 -11.65
CA ALA A 289 15.24 -5.88 -11.18
C ALA A 289 14.59 -6.91 -12.11
N GLY A 290 13.74 -6.47 -13.07
CA GLY A 290 13.07 -7.35 -14.02
C GLY A 290 12.24 -8.43 -13.31
N ALA A 291 12.39 -9.68 -13.73
CA ALA A 291 11.60 -10.80 -13.18
C ALA A 291 11.83 -11.08 -11.69
N ALA A 292 12.97 -10.64 -11.11
CA ALA A 292 13.26 -10.90 -9.69
C ALA A 292 12.28 -10.23 -8.73
N VAL A 293 11.58 -9.19 -9.17
CA VAL A 293 10.53 -8.53 -8.38
C VAL A 293 9.35 -9.48 -8.10
N MET A 294 9.04 -10.40 -9.01
CA MET A 294 7.96 -11.38 -8.82
C MET A 294 8.33 -12.42 -7.74
N ASP A 295 9.60 -12.82 -7.67
CA ASP A 295 10.09 -13.68 -6.58
C ASP A 295 10.01 -12.99 -5.22
N PHE A 296 10.26 -11.66 -5.18
CA PHE A 296 10.09 -10.86 -3.99
C PHE A 296 8.61 -10.82 -3.54
N ILE A 297 7.69 -10.52 -4.46
CA ILE A 297 6.24 -10.50 -4.19
C ILE A 297 5.76 -11.88 -3.72
N ALA A 298 6.17 -12.96 -4.39
CA ALA A 298 5.82 -14.32 -4.00
C ALA A 298 6.36 -14.69 -2.59
N THR A 299 7.54 -14.17 -2.22
CA THR A 299 8.09 -14.36 -0.87
C THR A 299 7.28 -13.59 0.18
N ALA A 300 6.81 -12.39 -0.16
CA ALA A 300 5.95 -11.59 0.72
C ALA A 300 4.57 -12.23 0.97
N GLN A 301 4.11 -13.12 0.09
CA GLN A 301 2.86 -13.88 0.27
C GLN A 301 2.99 -15.06 1.24
N ASP A 302 4.20 -15.45 1.61
CA ASP A 302 4.40 -16.59 2.50
C ASP A 302 3.91 -16.27 3.93
N ILE A 303 3.27 -17.25 4.57
CA ILE A 303 2.65 -17.06 5.89
C ILE A 303 3.62 -16.50 6.93
N PRO A 304 4.87 -17.01 7.06
CA PRO A 304 5.82 -16.46 8.03
C PRO A 304 6.12 -14.96 7.79
N ALA A 305 6.22 -14.53 6.52
CA ALA A 305 6.46 -13.13 6.19
C ALA A 305 5.28 -12.24 6.59
N GLN A 306 4.04 -12.67 6.32
CA GLN A 306 2.85 -11.91 6.67
C GLN A 306 2.58 -11.87 8.17
N LEU A 307 2.84 -12.96 8.91
CA LEU A 307 2.75 -12.95 10.37
C LEU A 307 3.85 -12.09 11.01
N ALA A 308 5.04 -12.04 10.43
CA ALA A 308 6.09 -11.15 10.87
C ALA A 308 5.75 -9.67 10.62
N LEU A 309 5.09 -9.34 9.50
CA LEU A 309 4.57 -7.99 9.26
C LEU A 309 3.44 -7.62 10.24
N LEU A 310 2.59 -8.57 10.61
CA LEU A 310 1.58 -8.34 11.64
C LEU A 310 2.23 -8.04 12.99
N ASP A 311 3.24 -8.82 13.38
CA ASP A 311 3.94 -8.63 14.66
C ASP A 311 4.66 -7.28 14.71
N CYS A 312 5.38 -6.93 13.66
CA CYS A 312 6.24 -5.75 13.59
C CYS A 312 5.46 -4.45 13.30
N LEU A 313 4.52 -4.47 12.32
CA LEU A 313 3.79 -3.29 11.85
C LEU A 313 2.33 -3.25 12.30
N GLY A 314 1.79 -4.35 12.82
CA GLY A 314 0.36 -4.49 13.05
C GLY A 314 -0.47 -4.60 11.76
N MET A 315 0.17 -4.88 10.61
CA MET A 315 -0.51 -5.06 9.33
C MET A 315 -1.02 -6.49 9.22
N THR A 316 -2.31 -6.63 8.98
CA THR A 316 -2.97 -7.94 8.99
C THR A 316 -2.66 -8.73 7.72
N PRO A 317 -2.47 -10.05 7.78
CA PRO A 317 -2.28 -10.89 6.60
C PRO A 317 -3.38 -10.74 5.56
N SER A 318 -3.02 -10.72 4.27
CA SER A 318 -3.95 -10.86 3.14
C SER A 318 -4.12 -12.33 2.72
N ASN A 319 -3.19 -13.21 3.08
CA ASN A 319 -3.26 -14.64 2.81
C ASN A 319 -4.26 -15.33 3.75
N PRO A 320 -5.37 -15.91 3.22
CA PRO A 320 -6.39 -16.56 4.06
C PRO A 320 -5.85 -17.72 4.91
N GLU A 321 -4.80 -18.41 4.45
CA GLU A 321 -4.20 -19.52 5.19
C GLU A 321 -3.46 -19.05 6.47
N ALA A 322 -3.12 -17.76 6.55
CA ALA A 322 -2.48 -17.18 7.72
C ALA A 322 -3.48 -16.84 8.85
N PHE A 323 -4.77 -16.67 8.55
CA PHE A 323 -5.77 -16.18 9.51
C PHE A 323 -5.89 -17.05 10.75
N GLY A 324 -5.89 -18.37 10.57
CA GLY A 324 -5.93 -19.34 11.67
C GLY A 324 -4.61 -19.46 12.45
N GLN A 325 -3.56 -18.76 12.02
CA GLN A 325 -2.23 -18.79 12.64
C GLN A 325 -1.88 -17.46 13.34
N ILE A 326 -2.82 -16.49 13.34
CA ILE A 326 -2.65 -15.22 14.06
C ILE A 326 -2.52 -15.50 15.57
N PRO A 327 -1.45 -15.06 16.24
CA PRO A 327 -1.23 -15.26 17.67
C PRO A 327 -2.40 -14.73 18.51
N GLU A 328 -2.71 -15.41 19.63
CA GLU A 328 -3.87 -15.12 20.47
C GLU A 328 -3.86 -13.66 20.99
N ASP A 329 -2.70 -13.16 21.40
CA ASP A 329 -2.51 -11.79 21.88
C ASP A 329 -2.66 -10.72 20.79
N GLN A 330 -2.56 -11.10 19.52
CA GLN A 330 -2.73 -10.22 18.37
C GLN A 330 -4.14 -10.26 17.75
N GLN A 331 -4.93 -11.29 18.06
CA GLN A 331 -6.28 -11.44 17.51
C GLN A 331 -7.21 -10.23 17.76
N PRO A 332 -7.19 -9.55 18.91
CA PRO A 332 -8.01 -8.35 19.10
C PRO A 332 -7.72 -7.23 18.13
N TYR A 333 -6.48 -7.15 17.62
CA TYR A 333 -6.00 -6.07 16.77
C TYR A 333 -5.94 -6.46 15.28
N ALA A 334 -5.93 -7.73 14.95
CA ALA A 334 -5.88 -8.19 13.56
C ALA A 334 -7.30 -8.24 12.98
N ILE A 335 -7.56 -7.42 11.93
CA ILE A 335 -8.91 -7.32 11.34
C ILE A 335 -9.37 -8.62 10.67
N THR A 336 -8.46 -9.47 10.20
CA THR A 336 -8.80 -10.78 9.62
C THR A 336 -8.73 -11.93 10.63
N SER A 337 -8.57 -11.66 11.92
CA SER A 337 -8.63 -12.68 12.96
C SER A 337 -10.03 -13.27 13.09
N ALA A 338 -10.14 -14.46 13.71
CA ALA A 338 -11.42 -15.08 14.02
C ALA A 338 -12.33 -14.20 14.90
N MET A 339 -11.76 -13.26 15.66
CA MET A 339 -12.54 -12.34 16.51
C MET A 339 -13.20 -11.20 15.71
N ASN A 340 -12.64 -10.83 14.56
CA ASN A 340 -13.01 -9.60 13.86
C ASN A 340 -13.55 -9.84 12.45
N ILE A 341 -13.18 -10.93 11.77
CA ILE A 341 -13.43 -11.12 10.34
C ILE A 341 -14.91 -11.01 9.93
N ASP A 342 -15.84 -11.42 10.80
CA ASP A 342 -17.28 -11.31 10.54
C ASP A 342 -17.85 -9.89 10.76
N LYS A 343 -17.03 -8.96 11.23
CA LYS A 343 -17.41 -7.59 11.58
C LYS A 343 -16.82 -6.55 10.64
N ILE A 344 -15.86 -6.94 9.79
CA ILE A 344 -15.18 -6.02 8.91
C ILE A 344 -15.96 -5.74 7.64
N VAL A 345 -15.64 -4.61 7.03
CA VAL A 345 -16.19 -4.17 5.74
C VAL A 345 -15.03 -4.03 4.76
N TYR A 346 -15.18 -4.58 3.57
CA TYR A 346 -14.13 -4.56 2.57
C TYR A 346 -14.18 -3.29 1.71
N ASN A 347 -13.03 -2.64 1.54
CA ASN A 347 -12.88 -1.56 0.58
C ASN A 347 -12.92 -2.09 -0.85
N ASP A 348 -13.52 -1.32 -1.76
CA ASP A 348 -13.55 -1.61 -3.20
C ASP A 348 -12.44 -0.85 -3.94
N PRO A 349 -11.31 -1.49 -4.26
CA PRO A 349 -10.20 -0.84 -4.96
C PRO A 349 -10.56 -0.43 -6.39
N GLU A 350 -11.53 -1.09 -7.04
CA GLU A 350 -12.01 -0.73 -8.38
C GLU A 350 -12.75 0.60 -8.36
N TRP A 351 -13.61 0.80 -7.36
CA TRP A 351 -14.30 2.07 -7.19
C TRP A 351 -13.33 3.20 -6.88
N TRP A 352 -12.44 2.99 -5.89
CA TRP A 352 -11.47 4.00 -5.47
C TRP A 352 -10.46 4.35 -6.55
N GLY A 353 -9.98 3.38 -7.31
CA GLY A 353 -9.05 3.62 -8.42
C GLY A 353 -9.65 4.47 -9.54
N LYS A 354 -10.97 4.41 -9.72
CA LYS A 354 -11.70 5.18 -10.77
C LYS A 354 -12.20 6.53 -10.28
N ASN A 355 -12.59 6.64 -9.01
CA ASN A 355 -13.32 7.79 -8.48
C ASN A 355 -12.56 8.53 -7.37
N GLY A 356 -11.44 7.98 -6.87
CA GLY A 356 -10.76 8.46 -5.67
C GLY A 356 -10.30 9.92 -5.76
N GLY A 357 -9.83 10.37 -6.92
CA GLY A 357 -9.43 11.76 -7.11
C GLY A 357 -10.57 12.75 -6.87
N ASP A 358 -11.72 12.49 -7.49
CA ASP A 358 -12.91 13.34 -7.35
C ASP A 358 -13.49 13.24 -5.93
N ALA A 359 -13.51 12.04 -5.35
CA ALA A 359 -13.99 11.81 -3.99
C ALA A 359 -13.16 12.57 -2.93
N VAL A 360 -11.83 12.56 -3.07
CA VAL A 360 -10.93 13.31 -2.19
C VAL A 360 -11.15 14.81 -2.32
N ASN A 361 -11.26 15.33 -3.54
CA ASN A 361 -11.51 16.76 -3.77
C ASN A 361 -12.84 17.20 -3.15
N ALA A 362 -13.92 16.46 -3.38
CA ALA A 362 -15.23 16.74 -2.81
C ALA A 362 -15.22 16.68 -1.26
N PHE A 363 -14.51 15.70 -0.70
CA PHE A 363 -14.36 15.58 0.75
C PHE A 363 -13.59 16.78 1.34
N LEU A 364 -12.47 17.19 0.73
CA LEU A 364 -11.68 18.33 1.19
C LEU A 364 -12.46 19.64 1.11
N GLU A 365 -13.30 19.82 0.09
CA GLU A 365 -14.21 20.95 0.00
C GLU A 365 -15.27 20.93 1.12
N ALA A 366 -15.83 19.76 1.43
CA ALA A 366 -16.85 19.62 2.47
C ALA A 366 -16.34 19.94 3.88
N ILE A 367 -15.06 19.65 4.15
CA ILE A 367 -14.43 19.88 5.47
C ILE A 367 -13.73 21.25 5.59
N SER A 368 -13.58 22.01 4.49
CA SER A 368 -12.95 23.35 4.46
C SER A 368 -13.90 24.51 4.97
#